data_60ea7039e02605215ced07d2c07f02e3
#
_entry.id   60ea7039e02605215ced07d2c07f02e3
#
_cell.length_a   1.000
_cell.length_b   1.000
_cell.length_c   1.000
_cell.angle_alpha   90.00
_cell.angle_beta   90.00
_cell.angle_gamma   90.00
#
_symmetry.space_group_name_H-M   'P 1'
#
loop_
_entity.id
_entity.type
_entity.pdbx_description
1 polymer ?
#
loop_
_entity_poly.entity_id
_entity_poly.type
_entity_poly.pdbx_seq_one_letter_code
_entity_poly.pdbx_strand_id
1 'polypeptide(L)'
;MAVIKASSSDIRLLGRLMRAEAEGEGELGMLMVGNVGVNRVRGNCLDFKNIRSIPNMVYQSPGGFEAVTKSYFYQRARDKYNRLARRVVNGERTHPASNALWFFRPSGACPGTWYDQSNTGRFKAHCFFAPTAQACPRVY
;
A
#
# COMPACT_ATOMS: atom_id res chain seq x y z
N MET A 1 -10.96 14.31 4.52
CA MET A 1 -11.48 14.21 3.14
C MET A 1 -10.75 13.11 2.39
N ALA A 2 -11.48 12.24 1.74
CA ALA A 2 -10.88 11.10 1.04
C ALA A 2 -10.07 11.56 -0.18
N VAL A 3 -8.89 10.98 -0.38
CA VAL A 3 -8.05 11.25 -1.56
C VAL A 3 -8.31 10.28 -2.69
N ILE A 4 -9.04 9.20 -2.41
CA ILE A 4 -9.54 8.25 -3.41
C ILE A 4 -10.97 7.90 -3.04
N LYS A 5 -11.72 7.43 -4.03
CA LYS A 5 -13.10 6.99 -3.81
C LYS A 5 -13.09 5.66 -3.07
N ALA A 6 -13.88 5.55 -2.00
CA ALA A 6 -13.94 4.32 -1.21
C ALA A 6 -15.30 4.16 -0.54
N SER A 7 -15.94 3.02 -0.79
CA SER A 7 -17.16 2.63 -0.09
C SER A 7 -16.80 1.99 1.26
N SER A 8 -17.80 1.72 2.09
CA SER A 8 -17.58 0.99 3.34
C SER A 8 -16.98 -0.38 3.10
N SER A 9 -17.41 -1.09 2.06
CA SER A 9 -16.84 -2.39 1.74
C SER A 9 -15.39 -2.28 1.26
N ASP A 10 -15.05 -1.19 0.54
CA ASP A 10 -13.67 -0.94 0.11
C ASP A 10 -12.77 -0.71 1.32
N ILE A 11 -13.26 0.05 2.30
CA ILE A 11 -12.52 0.30 3.55
C ILE A 11 -12.23 -1.02 4.26
N ARG A 12 -13.23 -1.90 4.36
CA ARG A 12 -13.05 -3.21 4.99
C ARG A 12 -12.05 -4.06 4.22
N LEU A 13 -12.10 -4.02 2.90
CA LEU A 13 -11.17 -4.76 2.05
C LEU A 13 -9.74 -4.27 2.26
N LEU A 14 -9.54 -2.94 2.27
CA LEU A 14 -8.23 -2.36 2.52
C LEU A 14 -7.72 -2.70 3.93
N GLY A 15 -8.59 -2.65 4.92
CA GLY A 15 -8.23 -3.03 6.29
C GLY A 15 -7.73 -4.48 6.37
N ARG A 16 -8.38 -5.40 5.66
CA ARG A 16 -7.94 -6.80 5.61
C ARG A 16 -6.59 -6.93 4.93
N LEU A 17 -6.34 -6.17 3.86
CA LEU A 17 -5.05 -6.17 3.18
C LEU A 17 -3.94 -5.69 4.11
N MET A 18 -4.16 -4.54 4.75
CA MET A 18 -3.18 -3.95 5.67
C MET A 18 -2.83 -4.92 6.80
N ARG A 19 -3.83 -5.56 7.38
CA ARG A 19 -3.64 -6.56 8.41
C ARG A 19 -2.84 -7.76 7.89
N ALA A 20 -3.25 -8.31 6.75
CA ALA A 20 -2.63 -9.52 6.22
C ALA A 20 -1.17 -9.29 5.82
N GLU A 21 -0.85 -8.09 5.32
CA GLU A 21 0.50 -7.77 4.85
C GLU A 21 1.44 -7.33 5.97
N ALA A 22 0.94 -6.69 7.02
CA ALA A 22 1.82 -6.01 7.97
C ALA A 22 1.36 -6.04 9.43
N GLU A 23 0.46 -6.92 9.82
CA GLU A 23 0.01 -6.97 11.22
C GLU A 23 1.18 -7.17 12.19
N GLY A 24 2.12 -8.01 11.83
CA GLY A 24 3.30 -8.28 12.68
C GLY A 24 4.24 -7.11 12.83
N GLU A 25 4.11 -6.09 11.99
CA GLU A 25 4.94 -4.89 12.06
C GLU A 25 4.24 -3.74 12.79
N GLY A 26 3.05 -3.98 13.33
CA GLY A 26 2.32 -3.01 14.13
C GLY A 26 1.55 -2.00 13.30
N GLU A 27 1.01 -1.02 13.99
CA GLU A 27 0.13 -0.01 13.39
C GLU A 27 0.83 0.80 12.30
N LEU A 28 2.08 1.23 12.55
CA LEU A 28 2.84 2.00 11.56
C LEU A 28 3.09 1.18 10.29
N GLY A 29 3.46 -0.10 10.44
CA GLY A 29 3.68 -0.97 9.28
C GLY A 29 2.41 -1.13 8.47
N MET A 30 1.27 -1.29 9.11
CA MET A 30 -0.01 -1.39 8.43
C MET A 30 -0.37 -0.09 7.72
N LEU A 31 -0.13 1.06 8.34
CA LEU A 31 -0.35 2.37 7.69
C LEU A 31 0.52 2.52 6.45
N MET A 32 1.76 2.04 6.50
CA MET A 32 2.67 2.10 5.34
C MET A 32 2.15 1.25 4.18
N VAL A 33 1.68 0.04 4.46
CA VAL A 33 1.05 -0.79 3.42
C VAL A 33 -0.17 -0.09 2.84
N GLY A 34 -0.99 0.52 3.68
CA GLY A 34 -2.15 1.28 3.25
C GLY A 34 -1.76 2.46 2.36
N ASN A 35 -0.68 3.16 2.70
CA ASN A 35 -0.15 4.25 1.87
C ASN A 35 0.21 3.76 0.47
N VAL A 36 0.92 2.64 0.39
CA VAL A 36 1.28 2.08 -0.92
C VAL A 36 0.03 1.77 -1.73
N GLY A 37 -0.97 1.14 -1.12
CA GLY A 37 -2.22 0.81 -1.79
C GLY A 37 -2.95 2.05 -2.30
N VAL A 38 -3.11 3.06 -1.45
CA VAL A 38 -3.77 4.33 -1.83
C VAL A 38 -2.97 5.03 -2.93
N ASN A 39 -1.64 5.02 -2.84
CA ASN A 39 -0.78 5.63 -3.87
C ASN A 39 -0.97 4.94 -5.22
N ARG A 40 -1.13 3.63 -5.26
CA ARG A 40 -1.37 2.90 -6.50
C ARG A 40 -2.68 3.32 -7.16
N VAL A 41 -3.73 3.54 -6.37
CA VAL A 41 -5.02 3.97 -6.88
C VAL A 41 -4.98 5.42 -7.36
N ARG A 42 -4.45 6.34 -6.53
CA ARG A 42 -4.45 7.76 -6.88
C ARG A 42 -3.42 8.11 -7.96
N GLY A 43 -2.33 7.34 -8.02
CA GLY A 43 -1.23 7.63 -8.95
C GLY A 43 -1.59 7.41 -10.41
N ASN A 44 -2.29 6.33 -10.69
CA ASN A 44 -2.67 5.96 -12.07
C ASN A 44 -1.47 6.04 -13.02
N CYS A 45 -0.37 5.39 -12.64
CA CYS A 45 0.91 5.51 -13.36
C CYS A 45 1.67 4.19 -13.35
N LEU A 46 2.60 4.04 -14.27
CA LEU A 46 3.51 2.91 -14.36
C LEU A 46 2.75 1.57 -14.31
N ASP A 47 3.16 0.64 -13.45
CA ASP A 47 2.51 -0.68 -13.32
C ASP A 47 1.06 -0.58 -12.86
N PHE A 48 0.66 0.58 -12.36
CA PHE A 48 -0.67 0.79 -11.76
C PHE A 48 -1.56 1.68 -12.61
N LYS A 49 -1.18 1.90 -13.84
CA LYS A 49 -2.02 2.63 -14.80
C LYS A 49 -3.33 1.86 -14.96
N ASN A 50 -4.44 2.59 -14.88
CA ASN A 50 -5.80 2.03 -14.94
C ASN A 50 -6.24 1.27 -13.68
N ILE A 51 -5.45 1.29 -12.62
CA ILE A 51 -5.90 0.84 -11.30
C ILE A 51 -6.62 2.02 -10.67
N ARG A 52 -7.96 1.94 -10.60
CA ARG A 52 -8.79 3.11 -10.23
C ARG A 52 -9.66 2.89 -9.00
N SER A 53 -9.55 1.74 -8.37
CA SER A 53 -10.36 1.42 -7.20
C SER A 53 -9.57 0.55 -6.25
N ILE A 54 -10.02 0.51 -5.00
CA ILE A 54 -9.42 -0.37 -4.00
C ILE A 54 -9.52 -1.84 -4.43
N PRO A 55 -10.67 -2.35 -4.90
CA PRO A 55 -10.71 -3.74 -5.37
C PRO A 55 -9.75 -4.02 -6.52
N ASN A 56 -9.65 -3.11 -7.49
CA ASN A 56 -8.69 -3.30 -8.59
C ASN A 56 -7.26 -3.39 -8.07
N MET A 57 -6.90 -2.54 -7.10
CA MET A 57 -5.56 -2.52 -6.52
C MET A 57 -5.27 -3.79 -5.73
N VAL A 58 -6.21 -4.21 -4.89
CA VAL A 58 -6.03 -5.38 -4.03
C VAL A 58 -5.87 -6.66 -4.85
N TYR A 59 -6.68 -6.81 -5.89
CA TYR A 59 -6.72 -8.05 -6.69
C TYR A 59 -5.93 -7.97 -7.99
N GLN A 60 -5.12 -6.92 -8.16
CA GLN A 60 -4.30 -6.79 -9.36
C GLN A 60 -3.42 -8.03 -9.58
N SER A 61 -3.38 -8.55 -10.80
CA SER A 61 -2.52 -9.66 -11.17
C SER A 61 -2.07 -9.48 -12.62
N PRO A 62 -0.76 -9.53 -12.91
CA PRO A 62 0.36 -9.61 -11.94
C PRO A 62 0.57 -8.28 -11.20
N GLY A 63 1.46 -8.30 -10.22
CA GLY A 63 1.86 -7.08 -9.50
C GLY A 63 1.06 -6.76 -8.25
N GLY A 64 0.10 -7.60 -7.90
CA GLY A 64 -0.69 -7.44 -6.70
C GLY A 64 -0.01 -7.97 -5.44
N PHE A 65 -0.81 -8.30 -4.44
CA PHE A 65 -0.34 -8.70 -3.12
C PHE A 65 -0.45 -10.20 -2.92
N GLU A 66 0.59 -10.79 -2.33
CA GLU A 66 0.58 -12.22 -2.02
C GLU A 66 -0.52 -12.58 -1.03
N ALA A 67 -0.88 -11.67 -0.13
CA ALA A 67 -1.87 -11.93 0.92
C ALA A 67 -3.20 -12.44 0.38
N VAL A 68 -3.61 -12.01 -0.82
CA VAL A 68 -4.91 -12.42 -1.39
C VAL A 68 -4.98 -13.91 -1.71
N THR A 69 -3.86 -14.61 -1.69
CA THR A 69 -3.81 -16.07 -1.88
C THR A 69 -3.93 -16.83 -0.56
N LYS A 70 -3.95 -16.13 0.58
CA LYS A 70 -3.95 -16.72 1.92
C LYS A 70 -5.33 -16.64 2.54
N SER A 71 -5.74 -17.70 3.23
CA SER A 71 -7.06 -17.75 3.87
C SER A 71 -7.26 -16.65 4.92
N TYR A 72 -6.18 -16.26 5.62
CA TYR A 72 -6.26 -15.22 6.65
C TYR A 72 -6.76 -13.90 6.08
N PHE A 73 -6.40 -13.56 4.86
CA PHE A 73 -6.86 -12.32 4.21
C PHE A 73 -8.38 -12.22 4.17
N TYR A 74 -9.07 -13.36 4.01
CA TYR A 74 -10.52 -13.39 3.85
C TYR A 74 -11.29 -13.39 5.17
N GLN A 75 -10.59 -13.52 6.30
CA GLN A 75 -11.23 -13.45 7.61
C GLN A 75 -11.61 -12.02 7.93
N ARG A 76 -12.78 -11.84 8.54
CA ARG A 76 -13.28 -10.53 8.91
C ARG A 76 -12.28 -9.80 9.82
N ALA A 77 -11.97 -8.55 9.48
CA ALA A 77 -11.07 -7.70 10.28
C ALA A 77 -11.89 -6.95 11.33
N ARG A 78 -11.28 -6.74 12.51
CA ARG A 78 -11.88 -5.93 13.56
C ARG A 78 -11.89 -4.45 13.18
N ASP A 79 -12.72 -3.67 13.86
CA ASP A 79 -12.90 -2.25 13.56
C ASP A 79 -11.61 -1.44 13.61
N LYS A 80 -10.64 -1.84 14.44
CA LYS A 80 -9.36 -1.12 14.51
C LYS A 80 -8.63 -1.09 13.15
N TYR A 81 -8.74 -2.15 12.37
CA TYR A 81 -8.14 -2.19 11.04
C TYR A 81 -8.89 -1.31 10.05
N ASN A 82 -10.20 -1.25 10.19
CA ASN A 82 -11.03 -0.36 9.36
C ASN A 82 -10.71 1.10 9.66
N ARG A 83 -10.44 1.43 10.92
CA ARG A 83 -10.02 2.80 11.29
C ARG A 83 -8.68 3.17 10.65
N LEU A 84 -7.72 2.25 10.64
CA LEU A 84 -6.44 2.49 9.96
C LEU A 84 -6.64 2.70 8.46
N ALA A 85 -7.50 1.90 7.84
CA ALA A 85 -7.81 2.05 6.42
C ALA A 85 -8.41 3.43 6.11
N ARG A 86 -9.32 3.90 6.96
CA ARG A 86 -9.89 5.25 6.79
C ARG A 86 -8.84 6.35 6.89
N ARG A 87 -7.85 6.19 7.77
CA ARG A 87 -6.76 7.18 7.90
C ARG A 87 -6.00 7.35 6.59
N VAL A 88 -5.61 6.24 5.96
CA VAL A 88 -4.86 6.34 4.69
C VAL A 88 -5.74 6.80 3.54
N VAL A 89 -7.00 6.39 3.48
CA VAL A 89 -7.95 6.87 2.46
C VAL A 89 -8.19 8.37 2.61
N ASN A 90 -8.13 8.89 3.83
CA ASN A 90 -8.26 10.33 4.10
C ASN A 90 -6.95 11.10 3.91
N GLY A 91 -5.92 10.46 3.39
CA GLY A 91 -4.71 11.15 2.98
C GLY A 91 -3.56 11.11 3.98
N GLU A 92 -3.68 10.40 5.09
CA GLU A 92 -2.57 10.28 6.03
C GLU A 92 -1.40 9.55 5.38
N ARG A 93 -0.20 10.09 5.53
CA ARG A 93 1.02 9.53 4.95
C ARG A 93 2.05 9.27 6.05
N THR A 94 2.74 8.14 5.95
CA THR A 94 3.73 7.72 6.93
C THR A 94 5.04 7.40 6.22
N HIS A 95 6.08 8.21 6.48
CA HIS A 95 7.40 7.95 5.93
C HIS A 95 7.93 6.61 6.45
N PRO A 96 8.60 5.75 5.63
CA PRO A 96 9.09 6.02 4.26
C PRO A 96 8.12 5.65 3.14
N ALA A 97 6.86 5.33 3.45
CA ALA A 97 5.89 4.92 2.45
C ALA A 97 5.09 6.08 1.83
N SER A 98 5.36 7.33 2.25
CA SER A 98 4.54 8.49 1.86
C SER A 98 4.23 8.56 0.36
N ASN A 99 5.23 8.32 -0.48
CA ASN A 99 5.11 8.39 -1.94
C ASN A 99 5.42 7.05 -2.59
N ALA A 100 5.55 5.97 -1.81
CA ALA A 100 5.96 4.68 -2.31
C ALA A 100 4.84 3.97 -3.08
N LEU A 101 5.23 3.27 -4.14
CA LEU A 101 4.34 2.41 -4.91
C LEU A 101 4.70 0.94 -4.74
N TRP A 102 5.91 0.63 -4.25
CA TRP A 102 6.41 -0.74 -4.10
C TRP A 102 7.06 -0.93 -2.75
N PHE A 103 6.99 -2.16 -2.26
CA PHE A 103 7.77 -2.57 -1.11
C PHE A 103 8.08 -4.06 -1.21
N PHE A 104 9.18 -4.49 -0.57
CA PHE A 104 9.47 -5.91 -0.45
C PHE A 104 10.38 -6.17 0.75
N ARG A 105 10.48 -7.45 1.11
CA ARG A 105 11.33 -7.90 2.22
C ARG A 105 12.64 -8.44 1.66
N PRO A 106 13.76 -7.73 1.82
CA PRO A 106 15.05 -8.25 1.37
C PRO A 106 15.59 -9.28 2.36
N SER A 107 16.53 -10.11 1.90
CA SER A 107 17.25 -11.01 2.78
C SER A 107 18.40 -10.32 3.51
N GLY A 108 18.69 -9.07 3.19
CA GLY A 108 19.76 -8.28 3.79
C GLY A 108 19.44 -6.81 3.75
N ALA A 109 20.43 -5.98 3.41
CA ALA A 109 20.23 -4.54 3.29
C ALA A 109 19.29 -4.19 2.13
N CYS A 110 18.62 -3.04 2.23
CA CYS A 110 17.81 -2.55 1.12
C CYS A 110 18.70 -2.09 -0.02
N PRO A 111 18.38 -2.46 -1.28
CA PRO A 111 19.08 -1.87 -2.42
C PRO A 111 18.74 -0.40 -2.55
N GLY A 112 19.64 0.40 -3.15
CA GLY A 112 19.39 1.82 -3.38
C GLY A 112 18.33 2.05 -4.44
N THR A 113 18.24 1.13 -5.43
CA THR A 113 17.21 1.16 -6.46
C THR A 113 16.65 -0.25 -6.66
N TRP A 114 15.43 -0.31 -7.18
CA TRP A 114 14.78 -1.57 -7.54
C TRP A 114 13.93 -1.29 -8.78
N TYR A 115 14.29 -1.95 -9.90
CA TYR A 115 13.67 -1.68 -11.20
C TYR A 115 13.66 -0.17 -11.51
N ASP A 116 14.80 0.50 -11.27
CA ASP A 116 15.02 1.95 -11.49
C ASP A 116 14.20 2.86 -10.57
N GLN A 117 13.54 2.31 -9.55
CA GLN A 117 12.81 3.11 -8.58
C GLN A 117 13.67 3.36 -7.34
N SER A 118 13.58 4.55 -6.76
CA SER A 118 14.43 4.97 -5.65
C SER A 118 13.96 4.45 -4.31
N ASN A 119 14.89 3.94 -3.51
CA ASN A 119 14.63 3.56 -2.13
C ASN A 119 14.31 4.82 -1.32
N THR A 120 13.17 4.79 -0.61
CA THR A 120 12.76 5.91 0.25
C THR A 120 13.00 5.61 1.73
N GLY A 121 13.36 4.38 2.06
CA GLY A 121 13.69 4.00 3.42
C GLY A 121 13.23 2.59 3.76
N ARG A 122 13.65 2.15 4.94
CA ARG A 122 13.30 0.84 5.45
C ARG A 122 12.49 1.00 6.74
N PHE A 123 11.44 0.18 6.89
CA PHE A 123 10.76 0.03 8.15
C PHE A 123 10.72 -1.45 8.50
N LYS A 124 11.39 -1.85 9.58
CA LYS A 124 11.50 -3.23 10.00
C LYS A 124 11.95 -4.14 8.84
N ALA A 125 11.14 -5.09 8.43
CA ALA A 125 11.50 -6.04 7.39
C ALA A 125 11.35 -5.51 5.97
N HIS A 126 10.70 -4.36 5.76
CA HIS A 126 10.32 -3.89 4.43
C HIS A 126 11.13 -2.71 3.94
N CYS A 127 11.54 -2.77 2.67
CA CYS A 127 12.12 -1.65 1.94
C CYS A 127 11.04 -1.03 1.06
N PHE A 128 11.02 0.31 0.97
CA PHE A 128 10.00 1.03 0.21
C PHE A 128 10.65 1.77 -0.96
N PHE A 129 9.93 1.83 -2.08
CA PHE A 129 10.43 2.42 -3.32
C PHE A 129 9.38 3.33 -3.92
N ALA A 130 9.83 4.52 -4.36
CA ALA A 130 8.93 5.53 -4.92
C ALA A 130 9.34 5.90 -6.34
N PRO A 131 8.37 6.27 -7.18
CA PRO A 131 8.63 6.79 -8.52
C PRO A 131 9.14 8.23 -8.44
N THR A 132 9.59 8.76 -9.58
CA THR A 132 9.85 10.18 -9.68
C THR A 132 8.53 10.96 -9.74
N ALA A 133 8.57 12.23 -9.34
CA ALA A 133 7.39 13.09 -9.45
C ALA A 133 6.96 13.28 -10.91
N GLN A 134 7.91 13.21 -11.85
CA GLN A 134 7.59 13.33 -13.27
C GLN A 134 6.79 12.10 -13.77
N ALA A 135 7.17 10.91 -13.34
CA ALA A 135 6.49 9.69 -13.77
C ALA A 135 5.12 9.55 -13.11
N CYS A 136 4.99 9.97 -11.85
CA CYS A 136 3.77 9.81 -11.07
C CYS A 136 3.46 11.07 -10.27
N PRO A 137 3.04 12.16 -10.93
CA PRO A 137 2.82 13.43 -10.22
C PRO A 137 1.72 13.35 -9.16
N ARG A 138 0.74 12.48 -9.32
CA ARG A 138 -0.39 12.38 -8.39
C ARG A 138 -0.03 11.71 -7.07
N VAL A 139 1.13 11.09 -6.98
CA VAL A 139 1.61 10.47 -5.74
C VAL A 139 2.32 11.50 -4.85
N TYR A 140 2.70 12.61 -5.41
CA TYR A 140 3.43 13.68 -4.71
C TYR A 140 2.59 14.88 -4.32
#